data_e837f2d6ebde26d66d8d249ccf60108c
#
_entry.id   e837f2d6ebde26d66d8d249ccf60108c
#
_cell.length_a   1.000
_cell.length_b   1.000
_cell.length_c   1.000
_cell.angle_alpha   90.00
_cell.angle_beta   90.00
_cell.angle_gamma   90.00
#
_symmetry.space_group_name_H-M   'P 1'
#
loop_
_entity.id
_entity.type
_entity.pdbx_description
1 polymer ?
#
loop_
_entity_poly.entity_id
_entity_poly.type
_entity_poly.pdbx_seq_one_letter_code
_entity_poly.pdbx_strand_id
1 'polypeptide(L)'
;MLEYRPIFTTPQLASIMDKSPEYAAEVIHRLVSQNKITRIERGKYTIQTDPLLVASSITWPSYLSIWNSLSYHHLTEQIPHSYWVVTTRYRKNLILNILNTQIFFIKIDPKQLFGYEKVLKDGIEIFMADPEKSIVDCLLFKKVSVQEIQEIIQRKLNIINKQKLIGYSLRTRNVALIKRIGYLMDKSGYDFFYKLKNKIYDQITILEPNLPNKGSIDTKWKIKDNVGM
;
A
#
# COMPACT_ATOMS: atom_id res chain seq x y z
N MET A 1 -20.58 11.11 17.01
CA MET A 1 -19.38 11.96 16.77
C MET A 1 -18.08 11.14 16.72
N LEU A 2 -17.82 10.19 17.64
CA LEU A 2 -16.66 9.28 17.56
C LEU A 2 -16.78 8.23 16.45
N GLU A 3 -17.97 7.84 16.04
CA GLU A 3 -18.23 6.83 14.99
C GLU A 3 -17.57 7.17 13.65
N TYR A 4 -17.50 8.46 13.32
CA TYR A 4 -16.84 8.95 12.09
C TYR A 4 -15.35 9.30 12.28
N ARG A 5 -14.78 8.97 13.46
CA ARG A 5 -13.35 9.15 13.75
C ARG A 5 -12.73 7.79 14.03
N PRO A 6 -12.01 7.21 13.07
CA PRO A 6 -11.40 5.89 13.26
C PRO A 6 -10.46 5.83 14.45
N ILE A 7 -9.81 6.95 14.77
CA ILE A 7 -8.86 7.06 15.90
C ILE A 7 -9.12 8.35 16.64
N PHE A 8 -9.08 8.29 17.96
CA PHE A 8 -9.13 9.45 18.83
C PHE A 8 -8.05 9.40 19.92
N THR A 9 -7.75 10.56 20.51
CA THR A 9 -6.80 10.75 21.59
C THR A 9 -7.51 11.18 22.87
N THR A 10 -6.83 11.08 24.02
CA THR A 10 -7.37 11.55 25.31
C THR A 10 -7.84 13.01 25.26
N PRO A 11 -7.05 13.99 24.73
CA PRO A 11 -7.53 15.37 24.62
C PRO A 11 -8.75 15.54 23.74
N GLN A 12 -8.85 14.77 22.64
CA GLN A 12 -10.04 14.81 21.77
C GLN A 12 -11.27 14.28 22.47
N LEU A 13 -11.16 13.20 23.27
CA LEU A 13 -12.28 12.72 24.07
C LEU A 13 -12.67 13.73 25.14
N ALA A 14 -11.70 14.33 25.85
CA ALA A 14 -11.94 15.38 26.84
C ALA A 14 -12.75 16.54 26.26
N SER A 15 -12.36 17.01 25.05
CA SER A 15 -13.07 18.08 24.34
C SER A 15 -14.50 17.66 23.93
N ILE A 16 -14.71 16.41 23.49
CA ILE A 16 -16.05 15.91 23.11
C ILE A 16 -16.97 15.82 24.32
N MET A 17 -16.42 15.46 25.47
CA MET A 17 -17.19 15.30 26.73
C MET A 17 -17.36 16.59 27.51
N ASP A 18 -16.66 17.66 27.12
CA ASP A 18 -16.55 18.92 27.88
C ASP A 18 -16.08 18.66 29.33
N LYS A 19 -15.00 17.88 29.46
CA LYS A 19 -14.38 17.47 30.72
C LYS A 19 -12.87 17.64 30.67
N SER A 20 -12.22 17.55 31.87
CA SER A 20 -10.77 17.63 31.97
C SER A 20 -10.09 16.41 31.29
N PRO A 21 -8.84 16.56 30.84
CA PRO A 21 -8.03 15.44 30.32
C PRO A 21 -7.86 14.29 31.31
N GLU A 22 -7.77 14.59 32.64
CA GLU A 22 -7.67 13.61 33.70
C GLU A 22 -8.93 12.74 33.76
N TYR A 23 -10.10 13.38 33.78
CA TYR A 23 -11.38 12.67 33.75
C TYR A 23 -11.53 11.82 32.49
N ALA A 24 -11.17 12.36 31.32
CA ALA A 24 -11.21 11.60 30.07
C ALA A 24 -10.27 10.40 30.10
N ALA A 25 -9.09 10.50 30.75
CA ALA A 25 -8.16 9.38 30.92
C ALA A 25 -8.76 8.27 31.79
N GLU A 26 -9.45 8.61 32.88
CA GLU A 26 -10.17 7.62 33.73
C GLU A 26 -11.30 6.92 32.96
N VAL A 27 -12.08 7.68 32.18
CA VAL A 27 -13.13 7.11 31.33
C VAL A 27 -12.52 6.13 30.30
N ILE A 28 -11.43 6.54 29.64
CA ILE A 28 -10.71 5.68 28.68
C ILE A 28 -10.24 4.39 29.35
N HIS A 29 -9.61 4.48 30.53
CA HIS A 29 -9.12 3.34 31.26
C HIS A 29 -10.26 2.34 31.55
N ARG A 30 -11.40 2.81 32.02
CA ARG A 30 -12.60 2.03 32.28
C ARG A 30 -13.15 1.38 31.00
N LEU A 31 -13.24 2.13 29.90
CA LEU A 31 -13.76 1.62 28.62
C LEU A 31 -12.82 0.58 27.99
N VAL A 32 -11.50 0.74 28.13
CA VAL A 32 -10.51 -0.27 27.71
C VAL A 32 -10.65 -1.54 28.54
N SER A 33 -10.75 -1.45 29.87
CA SER A 33 -10.93 -2.62 30.76
C SER A 33 -12.25 -3.39 30.49
N GLN A 34 -13.26 -2.69 29.99
CA GLN A 34 -14.56 -3.28 29.56
C GLN A 34 -14.55 -3.76 28.11
N ASN A 35 -13.43 -3.69 27.39
CA ASN A 35 -13.32 -4.02 25.95
C ASN A 35 -14.28 -3.23 25.05
N LYS A 36 -14.73 -2.04 25.47
CA LYS A 36 -15.60 -1.16 24.69
C LYS A 36 -14.83 -0.29 23.69
N ILE A 37 -13.56 -0.06 23.99
CA ILE A 37 -12.63 0.63 23.09
C ILE A 37 -11.31 -0.14 23.06
N THR A 38 -10.60 -0.05 21.95
CA THR A 38 -9.29 -0.69 21.77
C THR A 38 -8.18 0.35 21.80
N ARG A 39 -7.14 0.10 22.60
CA ARG A 39 -5.93 0.90 22.57
C ARG A 39 -5.07 0.48 21.40
N ILE A 40 -4.77 1.42 20.49
CA ILE A 40 -3.94 1.21 19.30
C ILE A 40 -2.46 1.37 19.63
N GLU A 41 -2.13 2.53 20.17
CA GLU A 41 -0.79 2.96 20.60
C GLU A 41 -0.91 3.82 21.85
N ARG A 42 0.21 4.28 22.40
CA ARG A 42 0.18 5.21 23.51
C ARG A 42 -0.60 6.48 23.13
N GLY A 43 -1.69 6.74 23.85
CA GLY A 43 -2.54 7.91 23.66
C GLY A 43 -3.46 7.87 22.44
N LYS A 44 -3.56 6.75 21.72
CA LYS A 44 -4.48 6.56 20.59
C LYS A 44 -5.41 5.38 20.82
N TYR A 45 -6.67 5.59 20.57
CA TYR A 45 -7.76 4.65 20.84
C TYR A 45 -8.74 4.60 19.69
N THR A 46 -9.51 3.51 19.57
CA THR A 46 -10.55 3.34 18.57
C THR A 46 -11.77 2.65 19.16
N ILE A 47 -12.94 2.96 18.60
CA ILE A 47 -14.18 2.21 18.76
C ILE A 47 -14.47 1.36 17.51
N GLN A 48 -13.68 1.54 16.45
CA GLN A 48 -13.87 0.82 15.19
C GLN A 48 -13.44 -0.64 15.33
N THR A 49 -14.22 -1.51 14.72
CA THR A 49 -13.94 -2.95 14.63
C THR A 49 -13.36 -3.33 13.26
N ASP A 50 -13.49 -2.46 12.24
CA ASP A 50 -12.87 -2.66 10.93
C ASP A 50 -11.40 -2.22 10.97
N PRO A 51 -10.45 -3.17 10.86
CA PRO A 51 -9.03 -2.85 10.89
C PRO A 51 -8.56 -1.96 9.73
N LEU A 52 -9.27 -1.94 8.60
CA LEU A 52 -8.94 -1.10 7.45
C LEU A 52 -9.12 0.38 7.78
N LEU A 53 -10.23 0.76 8.44
CA LEU A 53 -10.48 2.12 8.89
C LEU A 53 -9.43 2.56 9.91
N VAL A 54 -9.06 1.67 10.83
CA VAL A 54 -8.01 1.94 11.81
C VAL A 54 -6.66 2.14 11.12
N ALA A 55 -6.25 1.20 10.24
CA ALA A 55 -4.98 1.24 9.53
C ALA A 55 -4.80 2.53 8.73
N SER A 56 -5.86 2.97 8.03
CA SER A 56 -5.83 4.19 7.21
C SER A 56 -5.58 5.47 8.02
N SER A 57 -5.87 5.45 9.34
CA SER A 57 -5.91 6.65 10.19
C SER A 57 -4.80 6.72 11.23
N ILE A 58 -3.96 5.67 11.38
CA ILE A 58 -2.90 5.63 12.41
C ILE A 58 -1.85 6.72 12.21
N THR A 59 -1.52 7.01 10.96
CA THR A 59 -0.48 7.99 10.62
C THR A 59 -0.89 8.82 9.41
N TRP A 60 -0.40 10.06 9.33
CA TRP A 60 -0.65 11.00 8.24
C TRP A 60 0.61 11.79 7.90
N PRO A 61 0.94 12.02 6.60
CA PRO A 61 0.24 11.51 5.42
C PRO A 61 0.54 10.03 5.16
N SER A 62 -0.47 9.31 4.66
CA SER A 62 -0.37 7.89 4.31
C SER A 62 -1.48 7.46 3.37
N TYR A 63 -1.34 6.29 2.75
CA TYR A 63 -2.38 5.60 1.99
C TYR A 63 -2.24 4.08 2.15
N LEU A 64 -3.34 3.37 1.98
CA LEU A 64 -3.38 1.91 1.92
C LEU A 64 -2.95 1.44 0.52
N SER A 65 -2.16 0.38 0.43
CA SER A 65 -1.63 -0.13 -0.83
C SER A 65 -1.46 -1.65 -0.83
N ILE A 66 -0.81 -2.17 -1.87
CA ILE A 66 -0.47 -3.58 -2.04
C ILE A 66 -1.76 -4.42 -2.07
N TRP A 67 -1.89 -5.45 -1.26
CA TRP A 67 -3.04 -6.34 -1.24
C TRP A 67 -4.37 -5.62 -0.97
N ASN A 68 -4.35 -4.59 -0.10
CA ASN A 68 -5.56 -3.84 0.24
C ASN A 68 -6.11 -3.06 -0.97
N SER A 69 -5.23 -2.40 -1.72
CA SER A 69 -5.63 -1.67 -2.92
C SER A 69 -5.92 -2.60 -4.11
N LEU A 70 -5.16 -3.70 -4.28
CA LEU A 70 -5.48 -4.70 -5.30
C LEU A 70 -6.89 -5.28 -5.09
N SER A 71 -7.23 -5.66 -3.86
CA SER A 71 -8.55 -6.18 -3.50
C SER A 71 -9.64 -5.11 -3.67
N TYR A 72 -9.39 -3.88 -3.20
CA TYR A 72 -10.35 -2.77 -3.32
C TYR A 72 -10.73 -2.47 -4.78
N HIS A 73 -9.76 -2.49 -5.68
CA HIS A 73 -9.97 -2.26 -7.12
C HIS A 73 -10.36 -3.52 -7.90
N HIS A 74 -10.67 -4.63 -7.23
CA HIS A 74 -11.01 -5.91 -7.85
C HIS A 74 -9.94 -6.41 -8.85
N LEU A 75 -8.68 -6.10 -8.57
CA LEU A 75 -7.53 -6.59 -9.35
C LEU A 75 -7.12 -8.00 -8.92
N THR A 76 -7.50 -8.42 -7.73
CA THR A 76 -7.33 -9.79 -7.19
C THR A 76 -8.60 -10.25 -6.49
N GLU A 77 -8.80 -11.56 -6.41
CA GLU A 77 -9.85 -12.18 -5.62
C GLU A 77 -9.41 -12.51 -4.19
N GLN A 78 -8.12 -12.30 -3.88
CA GLN A 78 -7.59 -12.56 -2.54
C GLN A 78 -8.10 -11.54 -1.53
N ILE A 79 -8.58 -12.03 -0.39
CA ILE A 79 -9.00 -11.21 0.74
C ILE A 79 -7.77 -10.93 1.60
N PRO A 80 -7.37 -9.67 1.79
CA PRO A 80 -6.22 -9.35 2.62
C PRO A 80 -6.45 -9.69 4.09
N HIS A 81 -5.53 -10.45 4.69
CA HIS A 81 -5.51 -10.73 6.13
C HIS A 81 -4.62 -9.74 6.92
N SER A 82 -4.00 -8.81 6.22
CA SER A 82 -3.14 -7.78 6.80
C SER A 82 -3.29 -6.46 6.04
N TYR A 83 -2.89 -5.36 6.67
CA TYR A 83 -3.04 -4.02 6.11
C TYR A 83 -1.68 -3.38 5.87
N TRP A 84 -1.50 -2.82 4.68
CA TRP A 84 -0.25 -2.20 4.24
C TRP A 84 -0.43 -0.70 4.10
N VAL A 85 0.18 0.03 5.01
CA VAL A 85 0.14 1.50 5.09
C VAL A 85 1.46 2.07 4.57
N VAL A 86 1.40 2.80 3.47
CA VAL A 86 2.54 3.51 2.91
C VAL A 86 2.51 4.94 3.43
N THR A 87 3.62 5.41 4.00
CA THR A 87 3.69 6.73 4.67
C THR A 87 5.06 7.37 4.52
N THR A 88 5.12 8.68 4.59
CA THR A 88 6.38 9.44 4.65
C THR A 88 6.89 9.63 6.09
N ARG A 89 6.08 9.30 7.08
CA ARG A 89 6.42 9.48 8.50
C ARG A 89 7.33 8.36 8.99
N TYR A 90 8.30 8.73 9.79
CA TYR A 90 9.09 7.75 10.52
C TYR A 90 8.23 7.08 11.60
N ARG A 91 8.36 5.77 11.72
CA ARG A 91 7.76 4.97 12.78
C ARG A 91 8.82 4.05 13.38
N LYS A 92 8.87 4.00 14.72
CA LYS A 92 9.75 3.06 15.43
C LYS A 92 9.31 1.62 15.19
N ASN A 93 8.01 1.37 15.28
CA ASN A 93 7.43 0.06 15.04
C ASN A 93 6.81 0.02 13.64
N LEU A 94 7.33 -0.86 12.80
CA LEU A 94 6.87 -1.06 11.42
C LEU A 94 5.75 -2.09 11.33
N ILE A 95 5.46 -2.80 12.41
CA ILE A 95 4.36 -3.79 12.50
C ILE A 95 3.56 -3.46 13.77
N LEU A 96 2.25 -3.45 13.62
CA LEU A 96 1.31 -3.27 14.71
C LEU A 96 0.28 -4.40 14.68
N ASN A 97 0.15 -5.13 15.79
CA ASN A 97 -0.87 -6.17 15.94
C ASN A 97 -2.08 -5.55 16.65
N ILE A 98 -3.22 -5.52 16.00
CA ILE A 98 -4.45 -4.93 16.53
C ILE A 98 -5.68 -5.55 15.85
N LEU A 99 -6.79 -5.68 16.59
CA LEU A 99 -8.05 -6.22 16.07
C LEU A 99 -7.85 -7.58 15.36
N ASN A 100 -7.03 -8.46 15.95
CA ASN A 100 -6.68 -9.78 15.43
C ASN A 100 -6.03 -9.78 14.03
N THR A 101 -5.43 -8.67 13.63
CA THR A 101 -4.72 -8.53 12.35
C THR A 101 -3.39 -7.81 12.50
N GLN A 102 -2.61 -7.79 11.42
CA GLN A 102 -1.32 -7.09 11.35
C GLN A 102 -1.43 -5.88 10.41
N ILE A 103 -0.92 -4.75 10.89
CA ILE A 103 -0.77 -3.54 10.09
C ILE A 103 0.74 -3.33 9.88
N PHE A 104 1.14 -3.33 8.62
CA PHE A 104 2.52 -3.09 8.18
C PHE A 104 2.69 -1.66 7.69
N PHE A 105 3.76 -1.01 8.10
CA PHE A 105 4.09 0.35 7.66
C PHE A 105 5.31 0.33 6.77
N ILE A 106 5.18 0.97 5.60
CA ILE A 106 6.28 1.16 4.65
C ILE A 106 6.58 2.65 4.58
N LYS A 107 7.81 3.01 4.99
CA LYS A 107 8.28 4.39 4.85
C LYS A 107 8.79 4.64 3.45
N ILE A 108 8.34 5.74 2.85
CA ILE A 108 8.77 6.22 1.52
C ILE A 108 9.34 7.64 1.59
N ASP A 109 10.08 8.03 0.54
CA ASP A 109 10.44 9.43 0.32
C ASP A 109 9.19 10.26 0.01
N PRO A 110 9.06 11.52 0.48
CA PRO A 110 7.94 12.39 0.13
C PRO A 110 7.67 12.53 -1.37
N LYS A 111 8.70 12.45 -2.21
CA LYS A 111 8.56 12.50 -3.68
C LYS A 111 7.84 11.28 -4.26
N GLN A 112 7.78 10.19 -3.51
CA GLN A 112 7.06 8.96 -3.87
C GLN A 112 5.62 8.92 -3.35
N LEU A 113 5.18 9.94 -2.61
CA LEU A 113 3.81 10.09 -2.12
C LEU A 113 2.91 10.62 -3.24
N PHE A 114 2.42 9.73 -4.10
CA PHE A 114 1.55 10.03 -5.25
C PHE A 114 0.73 8.80 -5.65
N GLY A 115 -0.25 8.97 -6.55
CA GLY A 115 -1.00 7.88 -7.14
C GLY A 115 -1.94 7.20 -6.14
N TYR A 116 -2.54 7.98 -5.27
CA TYR A 116 -3.59 7.54 -4.36
C TYR A 116 -4.77 8.48 -4.43
N GLU A 117 -5.93 7.98 -4.12
CA GLU A 117 -7.18 8.69 -4.17
C GLU A 117 -7.91 8.60 -2.83
N LYS A 118 -8.80 9.56 -2.61
CA LYS A 118 -9.70 9.55 -1.48
C LYS A 118 -10.90 8.68 -1.83
N VAL A 119 -11.18 7.70 -0.99
CA VAL A 119 -12.35 6.84 -1.10
C VAL A 119 -13.17 6.89 0.18
N LEU A 120 -14.47 6.65 0.07
CA LEU A 120 -15.37 6.64 1.20
C LEU A 120 -15.71 5.18 1.57
N LYS A 121 -15.48 4.82 2.84
CA LYS A 121 -15.88 3.53 3.41
C LYS A 121 -16.63 3.76 4.70
N ASP A 122 -17.87 3.30 4.76
CA ASP A 122 -18.76 3.44 5.92
C ASP A 122 -18.87 4.90 6.43
N GLY A 123 -18.91 5.86 5.49
CA GLY A 123 -18.97 7.29 5.81
C GLY A 123 -17.62 7.92 6.23
N ILE A 124 -16.53 7.15 6.24
CA ILE A 124 -15.20 7.61 6.64
C ILE A 124 -14.30 7.72 5.41
N GLU A 125 -13.64 8.87 5.28
CA GLU A 125 -12.66 9.11 4.22
C GLU A 125 -11.35 8.37 4.52
N ILE A 126 -10.91 7.55 3.58
CA ILE A 126 -9.61 6.87 3.61
C ILE A 126 -8.85 7.14 2.32
N PHE A 127 -7.53 6.97 2.35
CA PHE A 127 -6.69 7.11 1.17
C PHE A 127 -6.22 5.74 0.70
N MET A 128 -6.43 5.44 -0.58
CA MET A 128 -6.13 4.17 -1.21
C MET A 128 -5.27 4.39 -2.45
N ALA A 129 -4.23 3.58 -2.67
CA ALA A 129 -3.49 3.59 -3.93
C ALA A 129 -4.46 3.30 -5.09
N ASP A 130 -4.33 4.03 -6.19
CA ASP A 130 -5.08 3.73 -7.41
C ASP A 130 -4.55 2.43 -8.08
N PRO A 131 -5.24 1.88 -9.09
CA PRO A 131 -4.86 0.60 -9.71
C PRO A 131 -3.40 0.55 -10.17
N GLU A 132 -2.92 1.59 -10.83
CA GLU A 132 -1.56 1.65 -11.36
C GLU A 132 -0.51 1.79 -10.24
N LYS A 133 -0.82 2.60 -9.22
CA LYS A 133 0.06 2.74 -8.06
C LYS A 133 0.13 1.45 -7.25
N SER A 134 -0.98 0.71 -7.15
CA SER A 134 -1.02 -0.61 -6.50
C SER A 134 -0.01 -1.57 -7.13
N ILE A 135 0.02 -1.66 -8.46
CA ILE A 135 0.97 -2.48 -9.22
C ILE A 135 2.41 -2.00 -8.99
N VAL A 136 2.64 -0.69 -9.09
CA VAL A 136 3.96 -0.08 -8.85
C VAL A 136 4.47 -0.42 -7.45
N ASP A 137 3.63 -0.26 -6.42
CA ASP A 137 4.01 -0.52 -5.02
C ASP A 137 4.27 -2.01 -4.76
N CYS A 138 3.45 -2.90 -5.33
CA CYS A 138 3.67 -4.34 -5.21
C CYS A 138 5.06 -4.76 -5.70
N LEU A 139 5.45 -4.28 -6.88
CA LEU A 139 6.76 -4.57 -7.48
C LEU A 139 7.90 -3.82 -6.78
N LEU A 140 7.69 -2.56 -6.39
CA LEU A 140 8.69 -1.73 -5.71
C LEU A 140 9.07 -2.30 -4.34
N PHE A 141 8.06 -2.68 -3.57
CA PHE A 141 8.24 -3.20 -2.21
C PHE A 141 8.42 -4.73 -2.18
N LYS A 142 8.31 -5.43 -3.33
CA LYS A 142 8.50 -6.88 -3.48
C LYS A 142 7.57 -7.67 -2.55
N LYS A 143 6.29 -7.27 -2.46
CA LYS A 143 5.30 -7.86 -1.56
C LYS A 143 4.30 -8.78 -2.26
N VAL A 144 4.27 -8.74 -3.58
CA VAL A 144 3.49 -9.61 -4.46
C VAL A 144 4.44 -10.16 -5.50
N SER A 145 4.29 -11.41 -5.89
CA SER A 145 5.14 -12.04 -6.90
C SER A 145 4.97 -11.36 -8.26
N VAL A 146 6.04 -11.34 -9.03
CA VAL A 146 5.99 -10.77 -10.40
C VAL A 146 5.01 -11.55 -11.27
N GLN A 147 4.91 -12.87 -11.08
CA GLN A 147 3.98 -13.72 -11.80
C GLN A 147 2.53 -13.29 -11.55
N GLU A 148 2.15 -13.05 -10.29
CA GLU A 148 0.80 -12.59 -9.96
C GLU A 148 0.50 -11.20 -10.53
N ILE A 149 1.48 -10.29 -10.49
CA ILE A 149 1.34 -8.98 -11.13
C ILE A 149 1.16 -9.11 -12.65
N GLN A 150 1.87 -10.04 -13.30
CA GLN A 150 1.69 -10.32 -14.72
C GLN A 150 0.27 -10.81 -15.02
N GLU A 151 -0.25 -11.73 -14.23
CA GLU A 151 -1.63 -12.22 -14.38
C GLU A 151 -2.66 -11.10 -14.17
N ILE A 152 -2.46 -10.23 -13.17
CA ILE A 152 -3.30 -9.05 -12.95
C ILE A 152 -3.28 -8.13 -14.17
N ILE A 153 -2.09 -7.81 -14.71
CA ILE A 153 -1.97 -6.98 -15.90
C ILE A 153 -2.73 -7.60 -17.07
N GLN A 154 -2.52 -8.88 -17.34
CA GLN A 154 -3.16 -9.57 -18.46
C GLN A 154 -4.69 -9.61 -18.35
N ARG A 155 -5.22 -9.94 -17.17
CA ARG A 155 -6.67 -10.10 -16.95
C ARG A 155 -7.42 -8.78 -16.79
N LYS A 156 -6.76 -7.71 -16.32
CA LYS A 156 -7.40 -6.45 -15.93
C LYS A 156 -6.95 -5.24 -16.75
N LEU A 157 -6.45 -5.47 -17.96
CA LEU A 157 -6.00 -4.41 -18.89
C LEU A 157 -7.06 -3.35 -19.22
N ASN A 158 -8.34 -3.69 -19.09
CA ASN A 158 -9.45 -2.76 -19.26
C ASN A 158 -9.58 -1.74 -18.10
N ILE A 159 -9.12 -2.11 -16.91
CA ILE A 159 -9.14 -1.25 -15.72
C ILE A 159 -7.85 -0.42 -15.65
N ILE A 160 -6.71 -0.99 -16.04
CA ILE A 160 -5.38 -0.40 -15.92
C ILE A 160 -5.13 0.62 -17.03
N ASN A 161 -4.87 1.87 -16.65
CA ASN A 161 -4.37 2.89 -17.56
C ASN A 161 -2.88 2.71 -17.81
N LYS A 162 -2.55 2.15 -18.97
CA LYS A 162 -1.19 1.78 -19.37
C LYS A 162 -0.23 2.97 -19.39
N GLN A 163 -0.67 4.14 -19.86
CA GLN A 163 0.16 5.35 -19.90
C GLN A 163 0.48 5.85 -18.48
N LYS A 164 -0.49 5.79 -17.60
CA LYS A 164 -0.36 6.18 -16.18
C LYS A 164 0.58 5.22 -15.44
N LEU A 165 0.46 3.90 -15.69
CA LEU A 165 1.36 2.89 -15.12
C LEU A 165 2.83 3.17 -15.52
N ILE A 166 3.09 3.44 -16.81
CA ILE A 166 4.42 3.82 -17.30
C ILE A 166 4.88 5.13 -16.67
N GLY A 167 4.02 6.14 -16.62
CA GLY A 167 4.33 7.43 -15.99
C GLY A 167 4.71 7.28 -14.50
N TYR A 168 3.99 6.44 -13.78
CA TYR A 168 4.28 6.15 -12.38
C TYR A 168 5.59 5.40 -12.20
N SER A 169 5.89 4.41 -13.06
CA SER A 169 7.18 3.73 -13.03
C SER A 169 8.35 4.70 -13.17
N LEU A 170 8.27 5.63 -14.11
CA LEU A 170 9.28 6.67 -14.33
C LEU A 170 9.43 7.61 -13.12
N ARG A 171 8.31 7.96 -12.48
CA ARG A 171 8.30 8.86 -11.31
C ARG A 171 9.02 8.25 -10.11
N THR A 172 9.06 6.92 -10.00
CA THR A 172 9.82 6.25 -8.92
C THR A 172 11.32 6.43 -9.02
N ARG A 173 11.85 6.71 -10.22
CA ARG A 173 13.28 6.74 -10.56
C ARG A 173 14.03 5.43 -10.27
N ASN A 174 13.30 4.32 -10.09
CA ASN A 174 13.86 3.00 -9.85
C ASN A 174 14.01 2.25 -11.18
N VAL A 175 15.26 2.14 -11.67
CA VAL A 175 15.55 1.53 -12.97
C VAL A 175 15.10 0.06 -13.02
N ALA A 176 15.30 -0.70 -11.95
CA ALA A 176 14.89 -2.10 -11.91
C ALA A 176 13.36 -2.25 -12.02
N LEU A 177 12.60 -1.35 -11.37
CA LEU A 177 11.15 -1.30 -11.48
C LEU A 177 10.70 -0.91 -12.90
N ILE A 178 11.33 0.11 -13.49
CA ILE A 178 11.02 0.55 -14.86
C ILE A 178 11.21 -0.60 -15.85
N LYS A 179 12.31 -1.35 -15.73
CA LYS A 179 12.57 -2.53 -16.57
C LYS A 179 11.52 -3.61 -16.38
N ARG A 180 11.18 -3.94 -15.13
CA ARG A 180 10.16 -4.95 -14.83
C ARG A 180 8.81 -4.57 -15.43
N ILE A 181 8.33 -3.36 -15.17
CA ILE A 181 7.04 -2.89 -15.71
C ILE A 181 7.06 -2.89 -17.24
N GLY A 182 8.14 -2.39 -17.86
CA GLY A 182 8.29 -2.41 -19.31
C GLY A 182 8.23 -3.82 -19.88
N TYR A 183 8.98 -4.76 -19.28
CA TYR A 183 8.98 -6.17 -19.67
C TYR A 183 7.60 -6.83 -19.53
N LEU A 184 6.93 -6.65 -18.39
CA LEU A 184 5.60 -7.21 -18.13
C LEU A 184 4.54 -6.66 -19.12
N MET A 185 4.63 -5.36 -19.45
CA MET A 185 3.76 -4.75 -20.46
C MET A 185 4.03 -5.31 -21.86
N ASP A 186 5.30 -5.51 -22.22
CA ASP A 186 5.70 -6.10 -23.50
C ASP A 186 5.18 -7.55 -23.64
N LYS A 187 5.33 -8.35 -22.59
CA LYS A 187 4.74 -9.71 -22.50
C LYS A 187 3.21 -9.72 -22.55
N SER A 188 2.57 -8.61 -22.26
CA SER A 188 1.11 -8.43 -22.36
C SER A 188 0.69 -7.82 -23.70
N GLY A 189 1.60 -7.68 -24.69
CA GLY A 189 1.34 -7.15 -26.01
C GLY A 189 1.40 -5.63 -26.15
N TYR A 190 1.96 -4.92 -25.16
CA TYR A 190 2.07 -3.46 -25.17
C TYR A 190 3.52 -3.01 -25.07
N ASP A 191 4.11 -2.66 -26.20
CA ASP A 191 5.49 -2.21 -26.29
C ASP A 191 5.65 -0.71 -25.92
N PHE A 192 6.28 -0.46 -24.78
CA PHE A 192 6.68 0.86 -24.33
C PHE A 192 8.19 1.10 -24.37
N PHE A 193 8.94 0.21 -25.03
CA PHE A 193 10.41 0.29 -25.05
C PHE A 193 10.91 1.64 -25.54
N TYR A 194 10.35 2.16 -26.62
CA TYR A 194 10.78 3.45 -27.19
C TYR A 194 10.68 4.60 -26.17
N LYS A 195 9.65 4.60 -25.32
CA LYS A 195 9.48 5.60 -24.25
C LYS A 195 10.45 5.42 -23.10
N LEU A 196 10.89 4.20 -22.84
CA LEU A 196 11.66 3.83 -21.65
C LEU A 196 13.14 3.61 -21.95
N LYS A 197 13.56 3.43 -23.20
CA LYS A 197 14.93 3.05 -23.59
C LYS A 197 16.02 3.93 -22.97
N ASN A 198 15.80 5.22 -22.83
CA ASN A 198 16.77 6.16 -22.23
C ASN A 198 16.91 5.98 -20.70
N LYS A 199 16.11 5.13 -20.07
CA LYS A 199 16.18 4.77 -18.64
C LYS A 199 16.63 3.33 -18.42
N ILE A 200 16.91 2.57 -19.52
CA ILE A 200 17.33 1.18 -19.47
C ILE A 200 18.84 1.14 -19.63
N TYR A 201 19.54 0.84 -18.54
CA TYR A 201 20.99 0.67 -18.56
C TYR A 201 21.35 -0.80 -18.79
N ASP A 202 22.60 -1.06 -19.20
CA ASP A 202 23.10 -2.41 -19.58
C ASP A 202 23.10 -3.42 -18.42
N GLN A 203 23.12 -2.95 -17.17
CA GLN A 203 23.07 -3.84 -16.02
C GLN A 203 21.83 -4.75 -16.06
N ILE A 204 22.01 -6.04 -15.98
CA ILE A 204 20.92 -7.02 -15.96
C ILE A 204 20.17 -6.94 -14.63
N THR A 205 18.84 -6.89 -14.72
CA THR A 205 17.93 -6.91 -13.57
C THR A 205 17.25 -8.27 -13.50
N ILE A 206 17.25 -8.91 -12.34
CA ILE A 206 16.47 -10.13 -12.08
C ILE A 206 14.99 -9.78 -12.03
N LEU A 207 14.15 -10.54 -12.73
CA LEU A 207 12.72 -10.30 -12.82
C LEU A 207 12.07 -10.47 -11.45
N GLU A 208 12.20 -11.65 -10.84
CA GLU A 208 11.68 -11.94 -9.50
C GLU A 208 12.83 -12.03 -8.46
N PRO A 209 13.01 -10.99 -7.63
CA PRO A 209 14.13 -10.94 -6.69
C PRO A 209 14.12 -12.02 -5.61
N ASN A 210 12.94 -12.61 -5.35
CA ASN A 210 12.76 -13.61 -4.30
C ASN A 210 13.03 -15.05 -4.77
N LEU A 211 13.31 -15.25 -6.08
CA LEU A 211 13.63 -16.53 -6.67
C LEU A 211 15.13 -16.64 -7.02
N PRO A 212 15.64 -17.86 -7.18
CA PRO A 212 17.02 -18.08 -7.60
C PRO A 212 17.37 -17.36 -8.91
N ASN A 213 18.61 -16.90 -9.02
CA ASN A 213 19.12 -16.18 -10.19
C ASN A 213 19.43 -17.15 -11.36
N LYS A 214 18.41 -17.86 -11.86
CA LYS A 214 18.51 -18.80 -13.00
C LYS A 214 17.43 -18.41 -14.01
N GLY A 215 17.72 -18.50 -15.31
CA GLY A 215 16.75 -18.19 -16.38
C GLY A 215 17.39 -17.52 -17.58
N SER A 216 16.59 -17.25 -18.62
CA SER A 216 16.99 -16.59 -19.86
C SER A 216 17.13 -15.08 -19.68
N ILE A 217 17.94 -14.45 -20.54
CA ILE A 217 18.13 -13.00 -20.54
C ILE A 217 17.37 -12.40 -21.72
N ASP A 218 16.42 -11.52 -21.41
CA ASP A 218 15.82 -10.62 -22.40
C ASP A 218 16.78 -9.45 -22.65
N THR A 219 17.30 -9.38 -23.87
CA THR A 219 18.31 -8.39 -24.26
C THR A 219 17.70 -7.00 -24.48
N LYS A 220 16.41 -6.91 -24.83
CA LYS A 220 15.67 -5.66 -25.03
C LYS A 220 15.52 -4.92 -23.71
N TRP A 221 15.00 -5.58 -22.69
CA TRP A 221 14.74 -4.99 -21.37
C TRP A 221 15.89 -5.14 -20.39
N LYS A 222 16.94 -5.89 -20.74
CA LYS A 222 18.04 -6.26 -19.83
C LYS A 222 17.48 -6.89 -18.53
N ILE A 223 16.54 -7.81 -18.73
CA ILE A 223 15.88 -8.58 -17.67
C ILE A 223 16.37 -10.02 -17.72
N LYS A 224 16.73 -10.60 -16.59
CA LYS A 224 16.86 -12.04 -16.45
C LYS A 224 15.52 -12.59 -16.00
N ASP A 225 14.84 -13.30 -16.89
CA ASP A 225 13.57 -13.98 -16.59
C ASP A 225 13.87 -15.28 -15.86
N ASN A 226 13.71 -15.25 -14.56
CA ASN A 226 13.87 -16.38 -13.64
C ASN A 226 12.54 -16.97 -13.18
N VAL A 227 11.44 -16.58 -13.83
CA VAL A 227 10.08 -17.07 -13.58
C VAL A 227 9.64 -18.00 -14.72
N GLY A 228 10.18 -17.81 -15.94
CA GLY A 228 9.84 -18.60 -17.12
C GLY A 228 8.59 -18.10 -17.84
N MET A 229 8.45 -16.77 -17.99
CA MET A 229 7.34 -16.09 -18.69
C MET A 229 7.55 -16.03 -20.22
#